data_39e17e518b04abebf0eb269ac8315b14
#
_entry.id   39e17e518b04abebf0eb269ac8315b14
#
_cell.length_a   1.000
_cell.length_b   1.000
_cell.length_c   1.000
_cell.angle_alpha   90.00
_cell.angle_beta   90.00
_cell.angle_gamma   90.00
#
_symmetry.space_group_name_H-M   'P 1'
#
loop_
_entity.id
_entity.type
_entity.pdbx_description
1 polymer ?
#
loop_
_entity_poly.entity_id
_entity_poly.type
_entity_poly.pdbx_seq_one_letter_code
_entity_poly.pdbx_strand_id
1 'polypeptide(L)'
;MSLRNWLDKLRPQFEEGGKWHAFKSIYDGMDTFLYVPNETSKSGTSIHDAIDSKRIMSIVVISLIPAMLFGMYNIGYQNALAAGKLGEATCMGMFLYGALMLLPKILVSYIVGLGIEFAWAQWKGEEIQEGYLVSGILIPLIVPITLPLWMLALAVAFAVIFTKEIFGGTGMNTFNVALAARAFLFFSYPGSMTGDKIWAATNQICGLGYTLPDGFTMATPLGEVAQGASVNASVCDMVLGLIPGSVGETSVIAIAIGAIILIWTNIASWKTMFSVFVGGIVMALIFHSTGASPLQWYEHIVLGGFCFGAIFMATDPVTSARTEQGKWIYGFLIGAMAVIIRVLNPGYPEGMMLAILFGNMCAPLIDYCVVQSNINKRAKRAKM
;
A
#
# COMPACT_ATOMS: atom_id res chain seq x y z
N MET A 1 -8.58 -34.79 13.16
CA MET A 1 -7.18 -34.72 12.69
C MET A 1 -6.69 -33.30 12.87
N SER A 2 -5.55 -33.08 13.52
CA SER A 2 -4.95 -31.74 13.58
C SER A 2 -4.45 -31.34 12.19
N LEU A 3 -4.58 -30.06 11.83
CA LEU A 3 -4.07 -29.51 10.57
C LEU A 3 -2.57 -29.81 10.40
N ARG A 4 -1.80 -29.79 11.48
CA ARG A 4 -0.38 -30.17 11.52
C ARG A 4 -0.17 -31.61 11.02
N ASN A 5 -0.93 -32.57 11.55
CA ASN A 5 -0.82 -33.98 11.14
C ASN A 5 -1.18 -34.20 9.65
N TRP A 6 -1.99 -33.33 9.08
CA TRP A 6 -2.33 -33.38 7.65
C TRP A 6 -1.16 -32.87 6.80
N LEU A 7 -0.54 -31.75 7.20
CA LEU A 7 0.65 -31.22 6.53
C LEU A 7 1.82 -32.22 6.61
N ASP A 8 2.10 -32.79 7.80
CA ASP A 8 3.18 -33.74 7.98
C ASP A 8 3.02 -35.00 7.08
N LYS A 9 1.78 -35.41 6.79
CA LYS A 9 1.50 -36.51 5.83
C LYS A 9 1.76 -36.14 4.37
N LEU A 10 1.61 -34.88 4.01
CA LEU A 10 1.88 -34.40 2.66
C LEU A 10 3.36 -34.17 2.40
N ARG A 11 4.14 -33.85 3.44
CA ARG A 11 5.55 -33.51 3.37
C ARG A 11 6.40 -34.45 2.48
N PRO A 12 6.30 -35.76 2.60
CA PRO A 12 7.11 -36.68 1.79
C PRO A 12 6.84 -36.61 0.27
N GLN A 13 5.68 -36.10 -0.13
CA GLN A 13 5.34 -35.95 -1.55
C GLN A 13 6.04 -34.74 -2.19
N PHE A 14 6.45 -33.75 -1.39
CA PHE A 14 7.13 -32.52 -1.83
C PHE A 14 8.65 -32.56 -1.59
N GLU A 15 9.18 -33.54 -0.83
CA GLU A 15 10.61 -33.74 -0.63
C GLU A 15 11.29 -34.36 -1.85
N GLU A 16 12.62 -34.45 -1.84
CA GLU A 16 13.42 -34.99 -2.93
C GLU A 16 13.00 -36.44 -3.24
N GLY A 17 12.57 -36.66 -4.49
CA GLY A 17 12.03 -37.98 -4.95
C GLY A 17 10.50 -38.06 -4.89
N GLY A 18 9.79 -37.11 -4.34
CA GLY A 18 8.33 -37.04 -4.34
C GLY A 18 7.74 -36.59 -5.68
N LYS A 19 6.47 -36.95 -5.95
CA LYS A 19 5.77 -36.60 -7.20
C LYS A 19 5.61 -35.07 -7.40
N TRP A 20 5.60 -34.31 -6.32
CA TRP A 20 5.34 -32.88 -6.30
C TRP A 20 6.58 -32.05 -5.91
N HIS A 21 7.78 -32.60 -6.11
CA HIS A 21 9.04 -31.91 -5.76
C HIS A 21 9.17 -30.51 -6.40
N ALA A 22 8.67 -30.31 -7.62
CA ALA A 22 8.66 -29.00 -8.28
C ALA A 22 7.87 -27.91 -7.51
N PHE A 23 6.99 -28.30 -6.60
CA PHE A 23 6.17 -27.42 -5.76
C PHE A 23 6.63 -27.40 -4.30
N LYS A 24 7.85 -27.89 -4.01
CA LYS A 24 8.42 -27.90 -2.65
C LYS A 24 8.36 -26.52 -2.00
N SER A 25 8.75 -25.50 -2.72
CA SER A 25 8.73 -24.10 -2.24
C SER A 25 7.34 -23.66 -1.79
N ILE A 26 6.28 -24.07 -2.48
CA ILE A 26 4.89 -23.71 -2.10
C ILE A 26 4.51 -24.43 -0.80
N TYR A 27 4.87 -25.69 -0.65
CA TYR A 27 4.61 -26.46 0.57
C TYR A 27 5.34 -25.83 1.77
N ASP A 28 6.65 -25.57 1.63
CA ASP A 28 7.47 -24.95 2.67
C ASP A 28 6.95 -23.55 3.05
N GLY A 29 6.52 -22.76 2.06
CA GLY A 29 5.86 -21.47 2.28
C GLY A 29 4.58 -21.60 3.13
N MET A 30 3.70 -22.54 2.80
CA MET A 30 2.46 -22.79 3.57
C MET A 30 2.74 -23.33 4.97
N ASP A 31 3.67 -24.27 5.13
CA ASP A 31 4.00 -24.84 6.45
C ASP A 31 4.57 -23.77 7.37
N THR A 32 5.50 -22.99 6.90
CA THR A 32 6.13 -21.92 7.70
C THR A 32 5.21 -20.71 7.92
N PHE A 33 4.23 -20.48 7.06
CA PHE A 33 3.19 -19.47 7.30
C PHE A 33 2.23 -19.86 8.43
N LEU A 34 1.78 -21.13 8.42
CA LEU A 34 0.85 -21.64 9.42
C LEU A 34 1.52 -21.94 10.75
N TYR A 35 2.77 -22.43 10.72
CA TYR A 35 3.53 -22.85 11.89
C TYR A 35 4.92 -22.24 11.86
N VAL A 36 5.27 -21.51 12.93
CA VAL A 36 6.63 -20.98 13.10
C VAL A 36 7.62 -22.15 13.20
N PRO A 37 8.70 -22.17 12.40
CA PRO A 37 9.75 -23.19 12.53
C PRO A 37 10.35 -23.16 13.93
N ASN A 38 10.43 -24.33 14.58
CA ASN A 38 11.10 -24.46 15.88
C ASN A 38 12.58 -24.80 15.67
N GLU A 39 13.28 -23.91 14.95
CA GLU A 39 14.70 -24.05 14.67
C GLU A 39 15.49 -22.99 15.40
N THR A 40 16.66 -23.38 15.90
CA THR A 40 17.64 -22.49 16.52
C THR A 40 18.94 -22.54 15.74
N SER A 41 19.85 -21.60 15.99
CA SER A 41 21.19 -21.63 15.40
C SER A 41 21.90 -22.96 15.67
N LYS A 42 22.46 -23.58 14.60
CA LYS A 42 23.12 -24.91 14.67
C LYS A 42 24.50 -24.87 15.34
N SER A 43 25.08 -23.68 15.52
CA SER A 43 26.40 -23.48 16.10
C SER A 43 26.45 -22.18 16.93
N GLY A 44 27.23 -22.17 18.00
CA GLY A 44 27.34 -21.03 18.91
C GLY A 44 26.19 -20.96 19.92
N THR A 45 25.78 -19.75 20.28
CA THR A 45 24.64 -19.53 21.18
C THR A 45 23.34 -19.81 20.46
N SER A 46 22.46 -20.60 21.06
CA SER A 46 21.12 -20.85 20.52
C SER A 46 20.28 -19.58 20.56
N ILE A 47 20.05 -18.98 19.39
CA ILE A 47 19.26 -17.75 19.24
C ILE A 47 17.99 -18.10 18.46
N HIS A 48 16.87 -17.60 18.95
CA HIS A 48 15.58 -17.65 18.28
C HIS A 48 15.00 -16.24 18.21
N ASP A 49 14.44 -15.86 17.06
CA ASP A 49 13.83 -14.55 16.89
C ASP A 49 12.57 -14.41 17.77
N ALA A 50 12.39 -13.23 18.37
CA ALA A 50 11.21 -12.93 19.17
C ALA A 50 9.94 -12.82 18.30
N ILE A 51 10.09 -12.36 17.06
CA ILE A 51 9.00 -12.24 16.10
C ILE A 51 9.53 -12.55 14.71
N ASP A 52 8.84 -13.42 14.00
CA ASP A 52 9.14 -13.80 12.62
C ASP A 52 8.65 -12.72 11.62
N SER A 53 9.37 -12.54 10.51
CA SER A 53 9.00 -11.58 9.45
C SER A 53 7.59 -11.84 8.88
N LYS A 54 7.16 -13.10 8.79
CA LYS A 54 5.80 -13.48 8.38
C LYS A 54 4.73 -12.94 9.34
N ARG A 55 5.01 -12.91 10.64
CA ARG A 55 4.10 -12.34 11.65
C ARG A 55 4.02 -10.84 11.53
N ILE A 56 5.14 -10.16 11.25
CA ILE A 56 5.16 -8.73 10.97
C ILE A 56 4.27 -8.43 9.77
N MET A 57 4.45 -9.14 8.65
CA MET A 57 3.64 -8.96 7.45
C MET A 57 2.14 -9.23 7.70
N SER A 58 1.82 -10.28 8.46
CA SER A 58 0.42 -10.60 8.83
C SER A 58 -0.24 -9.48 9.63
N ILE A 59 0.47 -8.86 10.57
CA ILE A 59 -0.05 -7.74 11.35
C ILE A 59 -0.30 -6.51 10.46
N VAL A 60 0.58 -6.23 9.50
CA VAL A 60 0.34 -5.16 8.51
C VAL A 60 -0.91 -5.45 7.69
N VAL A 61 -1.11 -6.69 7.23
CA VAL A 61 -2.34 -7.09 6.53
C VAL A 61 -3.58 -6.88 7.41
N ILE A 62 -3.53 -7.30 8.69
CA ILE A 62 -4.63 -7.08 9.64
C ILE A 62 -4.92 -5.58 9.82
N SER A 63 -3.90 -4.75 9.86
CA SER A 63 -4.06 -3.30 9.99
C SER A 63 -4.70 -2.62 8.75
N LEU A 64 -4.63 -3.27 7.59
CA LEU A 64 -5.28 -2.81 6.35
C LEU A 64 -6.77 -3.22 6.27
N ILE A 65 -7.20 -4.23 7.04
CA ILE A 65 -8.58 -4.75 6.98
C ILE A 65 -9.63 -3.65 7.21
N PRO A 66 -9.54 -2.77 8.22
CA PRO A 66 -10.54 -1.72 8.43
C PRO A 66 -10.71 -0.82 7.19
N ALA A 67 -9.61 -0.38 6.58
CA ALA A 67 -9.63 0.46 5.39
C ALA A 67 -10.22 -0.30 4.18
N MET A 68 -9.89 -1.57 4.02
CA MET A 68 -10.43 -2.43 2.96
C MET A 68 -11.95 -2.65 3.12
N LEU A 69 -12.42 -2.97 4.32
CA LEU A 69 -13.86 -3.18 4.58
C LEU A 69 -14.68 -1.92 4.32
N PHE A 70 -14.19 -0.77 4.79
CA PHE A 70 -14.85 0.50 4.52
C PHE A 70 -14.81 0.82 3.02
N GLY A 71 -13.70 0.58 2.34
CA GLY A 71 -13.56 0.78 0.89
C GLY A 71 -14.56 -0.07 0.08
N MET A 72 -14.79 -1.33 0.48
CA MET A 72 -15.82 -2.18 -0.13
C MET A 72 -17.20 -1.56 0.02
N TYR A 73 -17.54 -1.05 1.19
CA TYR A 73 -18.81 -0.35 1.42
C TYR A 73 -18.91 0.91 0.56
N ASN A 74 -17.85 1.73 0.51
CA ASN A 74 -17.84 2.98 -0.25
C ASN A 74 -18.02 2.77 -1.77
N ILE A 75 -17.47 1.70 -2.36
CA ILE A 75 -17.70 1.37 -3.77
C ILE A 75 -19.19 1.23 -4.08
N GLY A 76 -19.91 0.47 -3.25
CA GLY A 76 -21.36 0.31 -3.42
C GLY A 76 -22.15 1.58 -3.13
N TYR A 77 -21.73 2.36 -2.13
CA TYR A 77 -22.32 3.65 -1.80
C TYR A 77 -22.22 4.64 -2.96
N GLN A 78 -21.03 4.78 -3.56
CA GLN A 78 -20.81 5.67 -4.71
C GLN A 78 -21.60 5.22 -5.96
N ASN A 79 -21.72 3.90 -6.20
CA ASN A 79 -22.55 3.38 -7.28
C ASN A 79 -24.05 3.69 -7.05
N ALA A 80 -24.58 3.49 -5.83
CA ALA A 80 -25.96 3.78 -5.48
C ALA A 80 -26.26 5.30 -5.52
N LEU A 81 -25.30 6.12 -5.06
CA LEU A 81 -25.39 7.59 -5.12
C LEU A 81 -25.45 8.08 -6.56
N ALA A 82 -24.56 7.57 -7.42
CA ALA A 82 -24.50 7.90 -8.84
C ALA A 82 -25.78 7.50 -9.61
N ALA A 83 -26.42 6.39 -9.19
CA ALA A 83 -27.69 5.95 -9.75
C ALA A 83 -28.92 6.72 -9.19
N GLY A 84 -28.73 7.58 -8.18
CA GLY A 84 -29.84 8.27 -7.50
C GLY A 84 -30.73 7.35 -6.66
N LYS A 85 -30.28 6.14 -6.34
CA LYS A 85 -31.05 5.08 -5.66
C LYS A 85 -30.53 4.76 -4.25
N LEU A 86 -29.90 5.73 -3.61
CA LEU A 86 -29.32 5.54 -2.28
C LEU A 86 -30.37 5.09 -1.23
N GLY A 87 -31.63 5.58 -1.33
CA GLY A 87 -32.71 5.22 -0.41
C GLY A 87 -33.24 3.78 -0.59
N GLU A 88 -32.99 3.16 -1.74
CA GLU A 88 -33.42 1.77 -2.02
C GLU A 88 -32.30 0.76 -1.70
N ALA A 89 -31.04 1.22 -1.63
CA ALA A 89 -29.88 0.38 -1.42
C ALA A 89 -29.71 -0.02 0.06
N THR A 90 -29.56 -1.31 0.33
CA THR A 90 -29.24 -1.80 1.68
C THR A 90 -27.75 -1.72 1.94
N CYS A 91 -27.34 -1.44 3.20
CA CYS A 91 -25.93 -1.40 3.59
C CYS A 91 -25.17 -2.70 3.24
N MET A 92 -25.82 -3.85 3.45
CA MET A 92 -25.25 -5.15 3.09
C MET A 92 -25.12 -5.33 1.58
N GLY A 93 -26.10 -4.85 0.80
CA GLY A 93 -26.04 -4.89 -0.67
C GLY A 93 -24.90 -4.05 -1.22
N MET A 94 -24.69 -2.84 -0.69
CA MET A 94 -23.58 -1.97 -1.04
C MET A 94 -22.21 -2.62 -0.71
N PHE A 95 -22.11 -3.21 0.48
CA PHE A 95 -20.89 -3.91 0.91
C PHE A 95 -20.57 -5.12 0.02
N LEU A 96 -21.56 -5.98 -0.24
CA LEU A 96 -21.39 -7.17 -1.09
C LEU A 96 -21.02 -6.80 -2.53
N TYR A 97 -21.63 -5.76 -3.06
CA TYR A 97 -21.28 -5.26 -4.38
C TYR A 97 -19.80 -4.85 -4.45
N GLY A 98 -19.33 -4.03 -3.51
CA GLY A 98 -17.93 -3.62 -3.48
C GLY A 98 -16.96 -4.78 -3.24
N ALA A 99 -17.36 -5.75 -2.40
CA ALA A 99 -16.58 -6.97 -2.18
C ALA A 99 -16.42 -7.79 -3.47
N LEU A 100 -17.49 -7.98 -4.25
CA LEU A 100 -17.45 -8.68 -5.53
C LEU A 100 -16.61 -7.95 -6.59
N MET A 101 -16.57 -6.63 -6.55
CA MET A 101 -15.72 -5.83 -7.43
C MET A 101 -14.24 -5.90 -7.06
N LEU A 102 -13.92 -5.90 -5.78
CA LEU A 102 -12.54 -5.88 -5.28
C LEU A 102 -11.90 -7.28 -5.27
N LEU A 103 -12.65 -8.32 -4.93
CA LEU A 103 -12.14 -9.69 -4.78
C LEU A 103 -11.35 -10.19 -6.01
N PRO A 104 -11.83 -10.03 -7.26
CA PRO A 104 -11.08 -10.48 -8.44
C PRO A 104 -9.72 -9.80 -8.56
N LYS A 105 -9.63 -8.52 -8.18
CA LYS A 105 -8.35 -7.77 -8.21
C LYS A 105 -7.37 -8.28 -7.17
N ILE A 106 -7.85 -8.59 -5.96
CA ILE A 106 -7.03 -9.20 -4.91
C ILE A 106 -6.53 -10.57 -5.39
N LEU A 107 -7.40 -11.40 -5.94
CA LEU A 107 -7.02 -12.73 -6.44
C LEU A 107 -5.97 -12.64 -7.56
N VAL A 108 -6.17 -11.77 -8.55
CA VAL A 108 -5.19 -11.58 -9.63
C VAL A 108 -3.87 -11.07 -9.10
N SER A 109 -3.88 -10.10 -8.18
CA SER A 109 -2.66 -9.59 -7.55
C SER A 109 -1.87 -10.71 -6.86
N TYR A 110 -2.53 -11.53 -6.02
CA TYR A 110 -1.86 -12.64 -5.35
C TYR A 110 -1.41 -13.75 -6.30
N ILE A 111 -2.24 -14.18 -7.25
CA ILE A 111 -1.89 -15.25 -8.19
C ILE A 111 -0.67 -14.85 -9.02
N VAL A 112 -0.66 -13.64 -9.56
CA VAL A 112 0.45 -13.17 -10.41
C VAL A 112 1.70 -12.92 -9.56
N GLY A 113 1.57 -12.19 -8.45
CA GLY A 113 2.73 -11.80 -7.64
C GLY A 113 3.39 -12.97 -6.94
N LEU A 114 2.63 -13.79 -6.22
CA LEU A 114 3.17 -15.00 -5.59
C LEU A 114 3.64 -16.02 -6.64
N GLY A 115 2.94 -16.14 -7.77
CA GLY A 115 3.35 -17.02 -8.86
C GLY A 115 4.73 -16.68 -9.40
N ILE A 116 5.06 -15.39 -9.53
CA ILE A 116 6.39 -14.92 -9.96
C ILE A 116 7.42 -15.19 -8.85
N GLU A 117 7.11 -14.88 -7.59
CA GLU A 117 8.02 -15.15 -6.47
C GLU A 117 8.35 -16.64 -6.33
N PHE A 118 7.34 -17.49 -6.43
CA PHE A 118 7.54 -18.93 -6.38
C PHE A 118 8.38 -19.45 -7.56
N ALA A 119 8.10 -18.97 -8.78
CA ALA A 119 8.89 -19.35 -9.95
C ALA A 119 10.35 -18.89 -9.83
N TRP A 120 10.57 -17.68 -9.30
CA TRP A 120 11.91 -17.13 -9.11
C TRP A 120 12.68 -17.86 -8.01
N ALA A 121 12.05 -18.11 -6.85
CA ALA A 121 12.64 -18.86 -5.75
C ALA A 121 13.01 -20.29 -6.18
N GLN A 122 12.13 -20.96 -6.94
CA GLN A 122 12.39 -22.29 -7.47
C GLN A 122 13.56 -22.29 -8.48
N TRP A 123 13.66 -21.25 -9.32
CA TRP A 123 14.76 -21.12 -10.29
C TRP A 123 16.11 -20.91 -9.59
N LYS A 124 16.14 -20.08 -8.53
CA LYS A 124 17.37 -19.81 -7.77
C LYS A 124 17.69 -20.86 -6.71
N GLY A 125 16.74 -21.72 -6.35
CA GLY A 125 16.88 -22.68 -5.24
C GLY A 125 16.91 -22.02 -3.86
N GLU A 126 16.30 -20.85 -3.72
CA GLU A 126 16.22 -20.08 -2.48
C GLU A 126 14.88 -20.34 -1.77
N GLU A 127 14.82 -20.08 -0.46
CA GLU A 127 13.57 -20.12 0.30
C GLU A 127 12.70 -18.93 -0.07
N ILE A 128 11.38 -19.16 -0.09
CA ILE A 128 10.41 -18.12 -0.43
C ILE A 128 10.36 -17.08 0.69
N GLN A 129 10.56 -15.84 0.30
CA GLN A 129 10.46 -14.67 1.17
C GLN A 129 9.08 -14.01 0.96
N GLU A 130 8.12 -14.27 1.85
CA GLU A 130 6.70 -13.92 1.69
C GLU A 130 6.38 -12.40 1.84
N GLY A 131 7.31 -11.52 1.51
CA GLY A 131 7.08 -10.07 1.57
C GLY A 131 5.98 -9.57 0.63
N TYR A 132 5.57 -10.34 -0.37
CA TYR A 132 4.50 -9.98 -1.27
C TYR A 132 3.11 -10.03 -0.63
N LEU A 133 2.93 -10.69 0.51
CA LEU A 133 1.64 -10.74 1.22
C LEU A 133 1.05 -9.35 1.45
N VAL A 134 1.87 -8.38 1.86
CA VAL A 134 1.43 -7.00 2.07
C VAL A 134 1.19 -6.29 0.73
N SER A 135 2.12 -6.39 -0.22
CA SER A 135 2.00 -5.76 -1.54
C SER A 135 0.79 -6.29 -2.31
N GLY A 136 0.47 -7.57 -2.15
CA GLY A 136 -0.67 -8.23 -2.78
C GLY A 136 -2.03 -7.64 -2.41
N ILE A 137 -2.19 -7.13 -1.18
CA ILE A 137 -3.37 -6.38 -0.74
C ILE A 137 -3.25 -4.89 -1.05
N LEU A 138 -2.06 -4.29 -0.84
CA LEU A 138 -1.88 -2.86 -1.06
C LEU A 138 -2.18 -2.44 -2.51
N ILE A 139 -1.73 -3.22 -3.51
CA ILE A 139 -1.92 -2.87 -4.92
C ILE A 139 -3.41 -2.73 -5.28
N PRO A 140 -4.30 -3.70 -5.02
CA PRO A 140 -5.73 -3.56 -5.29
C PRO A 140 -6.39 -2.38 -4.55
N LEU A 141 -5.89 -2.00 -3.37
CA LEU A 141 -6.46 -0.92 -2.58
C LEU A 141 -6.13 0.48 -3.10
N ILE A 142 -5.06 0.62 -3.88
CA ILE A 142 -4.59 1.92 -4.39
C ILE A 142 -4.86 2.14 -5.88
N VAL A 143 -5.39 1.15 -6.59
CA VAL A 143 -5.73 1.27 -8.00
C VAL A 143 -7.23 1.53 -8.19
N PRO A 144 -7.64 2.16 -9.30
CA PRO A 144 -9.04 2.37 -9.61
C PRO A 144 -9.84 1.07 -9.69
N ILE A 145 -11.10 1.13 -9.24
CA ILE A 145 -11.97 -0.04 -9.26
C ILE A 145 -12.34 -0.49 -10.69
N THR A 146 -12.31 0.39 -11.64
CA THR A 146 -12.61 0.12 -13.06
C THR A 146 -11.44 -0.43 -13.84
N LEU A 147 -10.22 -0.48 -13.26
CA LEU A 147 -9.02 -0.98 -13.93
C LEU A 147 -9.19 -2.43 -14.40
N PRO A 148 -8.92 -2.76 -15.69
CA PRO A 148 -8.98 -4.11 -16.23
C PRO A 148 -7.98 -5.05 -15.55
N LEU A 149 -8.38 -6.31 -15.31
CA LEU A 149 -7.56 -7.29 -14.58
C LEU A 149 -6.22 -7.60 -15.26
N TRP A 150 -6.18 -7.59 -16.60
CA TRP A 150 -4.95 -7.85 -17.34
C TRP A 150 -3.91 -6.72 -17.17
N MET A 151 -4.36 -5.45 -17.09
CA MET A 151 -3.47 -4.32 -16.82
C MET A 151 -2.90 -4.43 -15.39
N LEU A 152 -3.74 -4.82 -14.43
CA LEU A 152 -3.31 -5.07 -13.06
C LEU A 152 -2.27 -6.20 -13.01
N ALA A 153 -2.51 -7.32 -13.70
CA ALA A 153 -1.59 -8.44 -13.79
C ALA A 153 -0.22 -8.03 -14.35
N LEU A 154 -0.22 -7.23 -15.44
CA LEU A 154 1.01 -6.71 -16.04
C LEU A 154 1.78 -5.79 -15.10
N ALA A 155 1.08 -4.90 -14.39
CA ALA A 155 1.70 -3.99 -13.43
C ALA A 155 2.30 -4.71 -12.23
N VAL A 156 1.60 -5.72 -11.72
CA VAL A 156 2.10 -6.58 -10.65
C VAL A 156 3.35 -7.33 -11.11
N ALA A 157 3.30 -7.94 -12.31
CA ALA A 157 4.45 -8.64 -12.86
C ALA A 157 5.66 -7.72 -13.01
N PHE A 158 5.47 -6.52 -13.57
CA PHE A 158 6.52 -5.52 -13.69
C PHE A 158 7.10 -5.14 -12.33
N ALA A 159 6.24 -4.81 -11.36
CA ALA A 159 6.71 -4.37 -10.06
C ALA A 159 7.46 -5.47 -9.31
N VAL A 160 6.96 -6.70 -9.29
CA VAL A 160 7.63 -7.82 -8.60
C VAL A 160 8.99 -8.10 -9.22
N ILE A 161 9.07 -8.21 -10.55
CA ILE A 161 10.33 -8.53 -11.23
C ILE A 161 11.33 -7.38 -11.08
N PHE A 162 10.96 -6.16 -11.48
CA PHE A 162 11.90 -5.05 -11.62
C PHE A 162 12.20 -4.29 -10.33
N THR A 163 11.32 -4.31 -9.33
CA THR A 163 11.58 -3.58 -8.08
C THR A 163 11.95 -4.48 -6.91
N LYS A 164 11.73 -5.78 -7.01
CA LYS A 164 11.99 -6.72 -5.93
C LYS A 164 12.98 -7.82 -6.33
N GLU A 165 12.63 -8.67 -7.29
CA GLU A 165 13.39 -9.89 -7.56
C GLU A 165 14.78 -9.61 -8.17
N ILE A 166 14.91 -8.63 -9.06
CA ILE A 166 16.19 -8.24 -9.65
C ILE A 166 17.17 -7.71 -8.58
N PHE A 167 16.66 -7.05 -7.54
CA PHE A 167 17.49 -6.53 -6.45
C PHE A 167 17.86 -7.57 -5.37
N GLY A 168 17.31 -8.78 -5.42
CA GLY A 168 17.63 -9.86 -4.48
C GLY A 168 16.47 -10.28 -3.59
N GLY A 169 15.23 -9.92 -3.92
CA GLY A 169 14.02 -10.36 -3.22
C GLY A 169 13.61 -9.44 -2.06
N THR A 170 12.83 -10.00 -1.14
CA THR A 170 12.29 -9.25 0.02
C THR A 170 13.41 -8.71 0.91
N GLY A 171 13.35 -7.46 1.26
CA GLY A 171 14.33 -6.79 2.12
C GLY A 171 15.48 -6.11 1.36
N MET A 172 15.62 -6.36 0.05
CA MET A 172 16.63 -5.74 -0.83
C MET A 172 16.01 -4.76 -1.83
N ASN A 173 14.69 -4.66 -1.88
CA ASN A 173 13.99 -3.75 -2.78
C ASN A 173 14.27 -2.28 -2.43
N THR A 174 14.64 -1.51 -3.44
CA THR A 174 14.92 -0.06 -3.31
C THR A 174 13.63 0.75 -3.22
N PHE A 175 12.57 0.32 -3.92
CA PHE A 175 11.29 0.98 -3.99
C PHE A 175 10.19 0.13 -3.37
N ASN A 176 9.16 0.78 -2.86
CA ASN A 176 7.93 0.08 -2.46
C ASN A 176 7.26 -0.53 -3.69
N VAL A 177 7.04 -1.85 -3.66
CA VAL A 177 6.52 -2.64 -4.79
C VAL A 177 5.13 -2.19 -5.21
N ALA A 178 4.25 -1.87 -4.25
CA ALA A 178 2.89 -1.45 -4.57
C ALA A 178 2.87 -0.08 -5.27
N LEU A 179 3.71 0.86 -4.84
CA LEU A 179 3.83 2.16 -5.48
C LEU A 179 4.48 2.07 -6.85
N ALA A 180 5.44 1.17 -7.04
CA ALA A 180 6.04 0.92 -8.35
C ALA A 180 5.02 0.35 -9.35
N ALA A 181 4.13 -0.56 -8.92
CA ALA A 181 3.04 -1.07 -9.75
C ALA A 181 2.07 0.08 -10.16
N ARG A 182 1.71 0.93 -9.20
CA ARG A 182 0.86 2.10 -9.48
C ARG A 182 1.55 3.10 -10.41
N ALA A 183 2.83 3.36 -10.22
CA ALA A 183 3.62 4.23 -11.10
C ALA A 183 3.67 3.68 -12.53
N PHE A 184 3.92 2.39 -12.70
CA PHE A 184 3.88 1.74 -14.00
C PHE A 184 2.54 1.93 -14.70
N LEU A 185 1.42 1.71 -13.99
CA LEU A 185 0.07 1.93 -14.53
C LEU A 185 -0.15 3.39 -14.91
N PHE A 186 0.28 4.31 -14.07
CA PHE A 186 0.08 5.75 -14.32
C PHE A 186 0.84 6.23 -15.56
N PHE A 187 2.07 5.78 -15.75
CA PHE A 187 2.87 6.19 -16.91
C PHE A 187 2.51 5.42 -18.19
N SER A 188 2.16 4.13 -18.09
CA SER A 188 1.86 3.30 -19.26
C SER A 188 0.40 3.44 -19.72
N TYR A 189 -0.53 3.64 -18.78
CA TYR A 189 -1.98 3.68 -19.04
C TYR A 189 -2.65 4.88 -18.37
N PRO A 190 -2.24 6.12 -18.67
CA PRO A 190 -2.74 7.31 -17.99
C PRO A 190 -4.26 7.45 -18.07
N GLY A 191 -4.89 7.11 -19.19
CA GLY A 191 -6.34 7.17 -19.36
C GLY A 191 -7.14 6.27 -18.41
N SER A 192 -6.50 5.24 -17.81
CA SER A 192 -7.12 4.34 -16.83
C SER A 192 -6.74 4.69 -15.38
N MET A 193 -5.91 5.72 -15.17
CA MET A 193 -5.39 6.10 -13.86
C MET A 193 -5.66 7.56 -13.49
N THR A 194 -6.04 8.41 -14.45
CA THR A 194 -6.33 9.84 -14.21
C THR A 194 -7.63 10.02 -13.43
N GLY A 195 -7.62 10.95 -12.49
CA GLY A 195 -8.68 11.14 -11.48
C GLY A 195 -10.06 11.61 -11.99
N ASP A 196 -10.23 11.80 -13.29
CA ASP A 196 -11.38 12.50 -13.84
C ASP A 196 -12.59 11.61 -14.13
N LYS A 197 -12.41 10.29 -14.30
CA LYS A 197 -13.44 9.48 -14.97
C LYS A 197 -13.72 8.09 -14.40
N ILE A 198 -12.90 7.56 -13.50
CA ILE A 198 -12.79 6.11 -13.32
C ILE A 198 -13.07 5.60 -11.89
N TRP A 199 -13.50 6.45 -11.00
CA TRP A 199 -13.63 6.12 -9.58
C TRP A 199 -15.00 5.58 -9.16
N ALA A 200 -16.00 5.58 -10.05
CA ALA A 200 -17.27 4.93 -9.82
C ALA A 200 -17.39 3.64 -10.65
N ALA A 201 -17.81 2.57 -10.02
CA ALA A 201 -18.14 1.34 -10.73
C ALA A 201 -19.49 1.52 -11.47
N THR A 202 -19.50 1.25 -12.78
CA THR A 202 -20.64 1.52 -13.64
C THR A 202 -21.47 0.29 -13.98
N ASN A 203 -20.98 -0.91 -13.64
CA ASN A 203 -21.58 -2.18 -14.03
C ASN A 203 -22.31 -2.85 -12.89
N GLN A 204 -23.42 -3.52 -13.20
CA GLN A 204 -24.08 -4.44 -12.29
C GLN A 204 -23.36 -5.80 -12.26
N ILE A 205 -23.18 -6.38 -11.08
CA ILE A 205 -22.58 -7.72 -10.90
C ILE A 205 -23.51 -8.59 -10.06
N CYS A 206 -23.82 -9.78 -10.58
CA CYS A 206 -24.66 -10.79 -9.87
C CYS A 206 -26.00 -10.23 -9.35
N GLY A 207 -26.59 -9.28 -10.05
CA GLY A 207 -27.85 -8.64 -9.61
C GLY A 207 -27.68 -7.57 -8.53
N LEU A 208 -26.43 -7.28 -8.10
CA LEU A 208 -26.09 -6.22 -7.17
C LEU A 208 -25.52 -5.00 -7.90
N GLY A 209 -25.72 -3.82 -7.28
CA GLY A 209 -25.33 -2.54 -7.87
C GLY A 209 -26.29 -2.07 -8.95
N TYR A 210 -25.98 -0.93 -9.53
CA TYR A 210 -26.79 -0.28 -10.55
C TYR A 210 -25.95 -0.03 -11.79
N THR A 211 -26.54 -0.25 -12.98
CA THR A 211 -25.94 0.15 -14.25
C THR A 211 -26.09 1.66 -14.42
N LEU A 212 -24.96 2.34 -14.59
CA LEU A 212 -24.94 3.78 -14.86
C LEU A 212 -24.98 4.03 -16.38
N PRO A 213 -25.51 5.19 -16.83
CA PRO A 213 -25.49 5.57 -18.23
C PRO A 213 -24.07 5.60 -18.79
N ASP A 214 -23.94 5.26 -20.08
CA ASP A 214 -22.66 5.38 -20.77
C ASP A 214 -22.16 6.82 -20.75
N GLY A 215 -20.86 7.00 -20.41
CA GLY A 215 -20.25 8.31 -20.28
C GLY A 215 -20.39 8.97 -18.90
N PHE A 216 -20.99 8.29 -17.91
CA PHE A 216 -20.97 8.78 -16.53
C PHE A 216 -19.53 8.83 -16.00
N THR A 217 -19.15 9.99 -15.48
CA THR A 217 -17.82 10.23 -14.95
C THR A 217 -17.93 10.78 -13.54
N MET A 218 -17.07 10.31 -12.65
CA MET A 218 -16.99 10.79 -11.27
C MET A 218 -15.53 11.14 -10.97
N ALA A 219 -15.25 12.43 -10.82
CA ALA A 219 -13.94 12.92 -10.47
C ALA A 219 -13.69 12.78 -8.96
N THR A 220 -12.43 12.62 -8.57
CA THR A 220 -12.06 12.76 -7.16
C THR A 220 -12.10 14.24 -6.76
N PRO A 221 -12.32 14.57 -5.46
CA PRO A 221 -12.28 15.96 -5.02
C PRO A 221 -10.98 16.69 -5.38
N LEU A 222 -9.85 15.98 -5.39
CA LEU A 222 -8.56 16.55 -5.84
C LEU A 222 -8.52 16.74 -7.36
N GLY A 223 -9.15 15.86 -8.13
CA GLY A 223 -9.30 16.02 -9.58
C GLY A 223 -10.16 17.24 -9.94
N GLU A 224 -11.24 17.48 -9.20
CA GLU A 224 -12.08 18.68 -9.36
C GLU A 224 -11.29 19.96 -9.09
N VAL A 225 -10.51 19.98 -8.00
CA VAL A 225 -9.67 21.16 -7.65
C VAL A 225 -8.57 21.40 -8.71
N ALA A 226 -7.97 20.34 -9.24
CA ALA A 226 -6.97 20.47 -10.31
C ALA A 226 -7.55 21.05 -11.61
N GLN A 227 -8.86 20.91 -11.83
CA GLN A 227 -9.60 21.53 -12.93
C GLN A 227 -10.14 22.94 -12.59
N GLY A 228 -9.84 23.46 -11.41
CA GLY A 228 -10.25 24.77 -10.95
C GLY A 228 -11.64 24.85 -10.32
N ALA A 229 -12.26 23.69 -10.03
CA ALA A 229 -13.53 23.63 -9.30
C ALA A 229 -13.28 23.72 -7.77
N SER A 230 -14.31 24.11 -7.02
CA SER A 230 -14.30 24.04 -5.55
C SER A 230 -14.63 22.62 -5.08
N VAL A 231 -14.09 22.22 -3.91
CA VAL A 231 -14.44 20.96 -3.29
C VAL A 231 -15.90 21.00 -2.84
N ASN A 232 -16.72 20.09 -3.40
CA ASN A 232 -18.14 20.00 -3.07
C ASN A 232 -18.46 19.07 -1.88
N ALA A 233 -17.47 18.34 -1.38
CA ALA A 233 -17.63 17.42 -0.26
C ALA A 233 -17.56 18.15 1.09
N SER A 234 -18.41 17.76 2.05
CA SER A 234 -18.30 18.27 3.42
C SER A 234 -17.05 17.72 4.11
N VAL A 235 -16.51 18.44 5.10
CA VAL A 235 -15.37 17.97 5.90
C VAL A 235 -15.70 16.63 6.58
N CYS A 236 -16.96 16.45 7.00
CA CYS A 236 -17.42 15.21 7.60
C CYS A 236 -17.34 14.02 6.60
N ASP A 237 -17.79 14.23 5.36
CA ASP A 237 -17.73 13.20 4.31
C ASP A 237 -16.29 12.88 3.91
N MET A 238 -15.39 13.87 3.90
CA MET A 238 -13.97 13.68 3.66
C MET A 238 -13.31 12.81 4.75
N VAL A 239 -13.64 13.03 6.03
CA VAL A 239 -13.07 12.28 7.16
C VAL A 239 -13.67 10.88 7.25
N LEU A 240 -14.98 10.75 7.07
CA LEU A 240 -15.66 9.46 7.02
C LEU A 240 -15.23 8.64 5.81
N GLY A 241 -14.96 9.32 4.67
CA GLY A 241 -14.53 8.67 3.43
C GLY A 241 -15.65 8.38 2.45
N LEU A 242 -16.80 9.08 2.55
CA LEU A 242 -17.93 8.97 1.61
C LEU A 242 -17.68 9.81 0.35
N ILE A 243 -16.47 9.75 -0.17
CA ILE A 243 -15.99 10.45 -1.36
C ILE A 243 -15.50 9.46 -2.42
N PRO A 244 -15.55 9.81 -3.70
CA PRO A 244 -14.95 8.98 -4.75
C PRO A 244 -13.41 8.97 -4.61
N GLY A 245 -12.82 7.78 -4.76
CA GLY A 245 -11.37 7.61 -4.64
C GLY A 245 -10.93 6.14 -4.67
N SER A 246 -9.65 5.89 -4.45
CA SER A 246 -9.10 4.54 -4.33
C SER A 246 -9.70 3.81 -3.13
N VAL A 247 -9.84 2.48 -3.26
CA VAL A 247 -10.57 1.65 -2.29
C VAL A 247 -10.08 1.82 -0.85
N GLY A 248 -8.75 1.81 -0.65
CA GLY A 248 -8.13 1.91 0.67
C GLY A 248 -7.94 3.34 1.19
N GLU A 249 -8.00 4.34 0.32
CA GLU A 249 -7.53 5.69 0.61
C GLU A 249 -8.63 6.64 1.12
N THR A 250 -9.90 6.23 1.08
CA THR A 250 -11.04 7.15 1.29
C THR A 250 -11.29 7.48 2.76
N SER A 251 -11.32 6.52 3.68
CA SER A 251 -11.70 6.76 5.07
C SER A 251 -10.50 7.02 5.98
N VAL A 252 -10.37 8.26 6.44
CA VAL A 252 -9.33 8.64 7.42
C VAL A 252 -9.51 7.91 8.74
N ILE A 253 -10.76 7.65 9.18
CA ILE A 253 -11.05 6.93 10.43
C ILE A 253 -10.58 5.47 10.34
N ALA A 254 -10.90 4.78 9.26
CA ALA A 254 -10.47 3.40 9.06
C ALA A 254 -8.93 3.28 8.97
N ILE A 255 -8.29 4.23 8.30
CA ILE A 255 -6.82 4.35 8.22
C ILE A 255 -6.22 4.61 9.61
N ALA A 256 -6.84 5.47 10.44
CA ALA A 256 -6.39 5.75 11.80
C ALA A 256 -6.47 4.52 12.72
N ILE A 257 -7.50 3.68 12.57
CA ILE A 257 -7.57 2.39 13.29
C ILE A 257 -6.38 1.51 12.91
N GLY A 258 -6.06 1.40 11.62
CA GLY A 258 -4.87 0.69 11.15
C GLY A 258 -3.56 1.27 11.70
N ALA A 259 -3.45 2.60 11.77
CA ALA A 259 -2.29 3.28 12.35
C ALA A 259 -2.11 2.92 13.84
N ILE A 260 -3.21 2.89 14.62
CA ILE A 260 -3.18 2.51 16.04
C ILE A 260 -2.66 1.08 16.19
N ILE A 261 -3.13 0.13 15.37
CA ILE A 261 -2.66 -1.25 15.39
C ILE A 261 -1.15 -1.32 15.13
N LEU A 262 -0.66 -0.62 14.08
CA LEU A 262 0.76 -0.61 13.70
C LEU A 262 1.66 0.05 14.75
N ILE A 263 1.21 1.12 15.39
CA ILE A 263 1.96 1.79 16.45
C ILE A 263 1.96 0.94 17.73
N TRP A 264 0.83 0.35 18.10
CA TRP A 264 0.73 -0.50 19.29
C TRP A 264 1.60 -1.74 19.19
N THR A 265 1.65 -2.35 18.01
CA THR A 265 2.52 -3.51 17.74
C THR A 265 3.99 -3.13 17.50
N ASN A 266 4.29 -1.84 17.45
CA ASN A 266 5.64 -1.30 17.22
C ASN A 266 6.28 -1.71 15.88
N ILE A 267 5.45 -2.05 14.90
CA ILE A 267 5.88 -2.45 13.55
C ILE A 267 6.21 -1.22 12.72
N ALA A 268 5.34 -0.22 12.75
CA ALA A 268 5.57 1.01 12.01
C ALA A 268 6.14 2.13 12.91
N SER A 269 7.02 2.95 12.32
CA SER A 269 7.66 4.06 13.02
C SER A 269 6.70 5.25 13.17
N TRP A 270 6.24 5.53 14.39
CA TRP A 270 5.45 6.73 14.67
C TRP A 270 6.17 8.04 14.30
N LYS A 271 7.53 8.04 14.36
CA LYS A 271 8.35 9.20 14.01
C LYS A 271 8.25 9.53 12.53
N THR A 272 8.28 8.52 11.69
CA THR A 272 8.09 8.68 10.25
C THR A 272 6.69 9.18 9.95
N MET A 273 5.64 8.56 10.53
CA MET A 273 4.25 9.00 10.33
C MET A 273 4.09 10.47 10.72
N PHE A 274 4.46 10.81 11.95
CA PHE A 274 4.30 12.18 12.46
C PHE A 274 5.06 13.20 11.62
N SER A 275 6.28 12.86 11.19
CA SER A 275 7.10 13.75 10.36
C SER A 275 6.51 13.98 8.97
N VAL A 276 5.86 12.96 8.35
CA VAL A 276 5.13 13.14 7.09
C VAL A 276 3.99 14.13 7.25
N PHE A 277 3.20 14.00 8.32
CA PHE A 277 2.11 14.95 8.60
C PHE A 277 2.63 16.36 8.82
N VAL A 278 3.69 16.54 9.59
CA VAL A 278 4.31 17.85 9.82
C VAL A 278 4.81 18.46 8.51
N GLY A 279 5.51 17.69 7.67
CA GLY A 279 5.99 18.16 6.37
C GLY A 279 4.86 18.59 5.45
N GLY A 280 3.77 17.81 5.39
CA GLY A 280 2.57 18.14 4.62
C GLY A 280 1.87 19.42 5.13
N ILE A 281 1.67 19.55 6.45
CA ILE A 281 1.04 20.74 7.05
C ILE A 281 1.87 22.00 6.75
N VAL A 282 3.18 21.95 6.97
CA VAL A 282 4.06 23.11 6.74
C VAL A 282 3.97 23.57 5.29
N MET A 283 4.07 22.67 4.33
CA MET A 283 3.98 23.05 2.91
C MET A 283 2.58 23.50 2.51
N ALA A 284 1.53 22.89 3.03
CA ALA A 284 0.16 23.30 2.78
C ALA A 284 -0.10 24.72 3.29
N LEU A 285 0.39 25.07 4.49
CA LEU A 285 0.31 26.43 5.03
C LEU A 285 1.07 27.45 4.18
N ILE A 286 2.26 27.10 3.69
CA ILE A 286 3.05 27.95 2.80
C ILE A 286 2.28 28.22 1.50
N PHE A 287 1.76 27.19 0.83
CA PHE A 287 1.02 27.36 -0.42
C PHE A 287 -0.32 28.08 -0.23
N HIS A 288 -0.99 27.85 0.88
CA HIS A 288 -2.20 28.61 1.21
C HIS A 288 -1.91 30.08 1.46
N SER A 289 -0.84 30.41 2.22
CA SER A 289 -0.45 31.79 2.50
C SER A 289 0.03 32.54 1.27
N THR A 290 0.63 31.86 0.30
CA THR A 290 1.08 32.46 -0.98
C THR A 290 -0.05 32.55 -2.02
N GLY A 291 -1.24 32.00 -1.73
CA GLY A 291 -2.36 31.94 -2.66
C GLY A 291 -2.18 30.93 -3.82
N ALA A 292 -1.16 30.08 -3.75
CA ALA A 292 -0.88 29.09 -4.79
C ALA A 292 -1.83 27.88 -4.74
N SER A 293 -2.47 27.59 -3.60
CA SER A 293 -3.47 26.54 -3.45
C SER A 293 -4.76 27.09 -2.87
N PRO A 294 -5.93 26.76 -3.45
CA PRO A 294 -7.22 27.10 -2.87
C PRO A 294 -7.58 26.25 -1.65
N LEU A 295 -6.93 25.08 -1.51
CA LEU A 295 -7.20 24.14 -0.43
C LEU A 295 -6.66 24.62 0.91
N GLN A 296 -7.41 24.33 1.97
CA GLN A 296 -6.96 24.51 3.35
C GLN A 296 -5.92 23.43 3.73
N TRP A 297 -5.11 23.70 4.73
CA TRP A 297 -4.06 22.79 5.17
C TRP A 297 -4.58 21.40 5.56
N TYR A 298 -5.75 21.30 6.18
CA TYR A 298 -6.36 20.03 6.59
C TYR A 298 -6.93 19.25 5.39
N GLU A 299 -7.40 19.93 4.34
CA GLU A 299 -7.89 19.29 3.12
C GLU A 299 -6.77 18.59 2.38
N HIS A 300 -5.56 19.14 2.36
CA HIS A 300 -4.39 18.48 1.81
C HIS A 300 -4.06 17.16 2.53
N ILE A 301 -4.39 17.03 3.81
CA ILE A 301 -4.12 15.83 4.59
C ILE A 301 -5.21 14.80 4.42
N VAL A 302 -6.47 15.22 4.48
CA VAL A 302 -7.64 14.34 4.47
C VAL A 302 -7.98 13.84 3.07
N LEU A 303 -7.75 14.65 2.03
CA LEU A 303 -8.07 14.29 0.65
C LEU A 303 -6.98 13.43 0.00
N GLY A 304 -7.44 12.46 -0.80
CA GLY A 304 -6.59 11.53 -1.56
C GLY A 304 -5.80 10.57 -0.68
N GLY A 305 -4.75 9.98 -1.24
CA GLY A 305 -3.95 8.96 -0.59
C GLY A 305 -2.93 9.46 0.43
N PHE A 306 -3.00 10.71 0.93
CA PHE A 306 -1.99 11.25 1.85
C PHE A 306 -1.93 10.46 3.16
N CYS A 307 -3.06 10.27 3.86
CA CYS A 307 -3.10 9.51 5.11
C CYS A 307 -2.71 8.05 4.91
N PHE A 308 -3.22 7.42 3.85
CA PHE A 308 -2.92 6.01 3.54
C PHE A 308 -1.43 5.82 3.24
N GLY A 309 -0.86 6.67 2.39
CA GLY A 309 0.55 6.65 2.05
C GLY A 309 1.46 6.92 3.24
N ALA A 310 1.11 7.89 4.10
CA ALA A 310 1.88 8.23 5.30
C ALA A 310 1.95 7.08 6.31
N ILE A 311 0.87 6.29 6.43
CA ILE A 311 0.74 5.26 7.46
C ILE A 311 1.22 3.89 6.97
N PHE A 312 0.81 3.45 5.77
CA PHE A 312 1.07 2.08 5.30
C PHE A 312 2.23 1.96 4.31
N MET A 313 2.64 3.06 3.65
CA MET A 313 3.65 3.00 2.60
C MET A 313 4.94 3.72 2.94
N ALA A 314 4.88 4.91 3.55
CA ALA A 314 6.07 5.64 3.97
C ALA A 314 6.77 4.99 5.16
N THR A 315 6.06 4.16 5.92
CA THR A 315 6.60 3.42 7.07
C THR A 315 7.10 2.01 6.72
N ASP A 316 7.15 1.65 5.45
CA ASP A 316 7.70 0.37 5.00
C ASP A 316 9.12 0.18 5.57
N PRO A 317 9.36 -0.87 6.39
CA PRO A 317 10.63 -1.05 7.08
C PRO A 317 11.80 -1.32 6.13
N VAL A 318 11.54 -1.71 4.90
CA VAL A 318 12.57 -2.03 3.90
C VAL A 318 13.05 -0.77 3.19
N THR A 319 12.14 0.04 2.69
CA THR A 319 12.43 1.18 1.80
C THR A 319 12.56 2.51 2.51
N SER A 320 12.12 2.61 3.79
CA SER A 320 12.23 3.83 4.59
C SER A 320 13.61 4.00 5.24
N ALA A 321 13.92 5.21 5.70
CA ALA A 321 15.12 5.49 6.46
C ALA A 321 15.15 4.69 7.78
N ARG A 322 16.29 4.06 8.08
CA ARG A 322 16.49 3.18 9.24
C ARG A 322 16.97 3.92 10.48
N THR A 323 17.76 4.99 10.31
CA THR A 323 18.31 5.76 11.43
C THR A 323 17.23 6.62 12.10
N GLU A 324 17.32 6.77 13.42
CA GLU A 324 16.31 7.53 14.19
C GLU A 324 16.20 9.00 13.77
N GLN A 325 17.30 9.64 13.39
CA GLN A 325 17.30 11.01 12.84
C GLN A 325 16.85 11.01 11.38
N GLY A 326 17.21 9.97 10.61
CA GLY A 326 16.82 9.81 9.23
C GLY A 326 15.31 9.69 9.06
N LYS A 327 14.62 9.02 9.99
CA LYS A 327 13.14 8.90 9.98
C LYS A 327 12.43 10.25 9.98
N TRP A 328 12.96 11.22 10.75
CA TRP A 328 12.40 12.58 10.79
C TRP A 328 12.62 13.34 9.47
N ILE A 329 13.84 13.28 8.93
CA ILE A 329 14.20 13.96 7.69
C ILE A 329 13.43 13.35 6.51
N TYR A 330 13.42 12.03 6.44
CA TYR A 330 12.73 11.26 5.40
C TYR A 330 11.22 11.55 5.39
N GLY A 331 10.58 11.47 6.57
CA GLY A 331 9.14 11.71 6.67
C GLY A 331 8.78 13.16 6.30
N PHE A 332 9.53 14.16 6.79
CA PHE A 332 9.32 15.55 6.43
C PHE A 332 9.47 15.80 4.92
N LEU A 333 10.49 15.21 4.31
CA LEU A 333 10.71 15.29 2.87
C LEU A 333 9.53 14.76 2.08
N ILE A 334 9.01 13.59 2.44
CA ILE A 334 7.84 12.99 1.76
C ILE A 334 6.61 13.86 1.91
N GLY A 335 6.29 14.30 3.13
CA GLY A 335 5.12 15.14 3.37
C GLY A 335 5.17 16.46 2.60
N ALA A 336 6.32 17.12 2.62
CA ALA A 336 6.54 18.36 1.86
C ALA A 336 6.42 18.13 0.35
N MET A 337 7.10 17.10 -0.19
CA MET A 337 7.07 16.79 -1.62
C MET A 337 5.69 16.36 -2.10
N ALA A 338 4.90 15.67 -1.28
CA ALA A 338 3.53 15.29 -1.65
C ALA A 338 2.65 16.51 -1.94
N VAL A 339 2.75 17.53 -1.08
CA VAL A 339 1.98 18.79 -1.28
C VAL A 339 2.57 19.62 -2.42
N ILE A 340 3.90 19.68 -2.58
CA ILE A 340 4.56 20.36 -3.70
C ILE A 340 4.09 19.78 -5.04
N ILE A 341 4.14 18.44 -5.19
CA ILE A 341 3.72 17.79 -6.42
C ILE A 341 2.24 18.03 -6.68
N ARG A 342 1.40 17.94 -5.65
CA ARG A 342 -0.04 18.16 -5.73
C ARG A 342 -0.41 19.57 -6.25
N VAL A 343 0.28 20.60 -5.77
CA VAL A 343 -0.01 21.98 -6.13
C VAL A 343 0.60 22.38 -7.47
N LEU A 344 1.84 21.94 -7.73
CA LEU A 344 2.58 22.35 -8.94
C LEU A 344 2.33 21.44 -10.16
N ASN A 345 1.79 20.24 -9.97
CA ASN A 345 1.54 19.30 -11.05
C ASN A 345 0.04 18.94 -11.17
N PRO A 346 -0.75 19.70 -11.92
CA PRO A 346 -2.18 19.41 -12.11
C PRO A 346 -2.44 18.07 -12.84
N GLY A 347 -1.48 17.54 -13.56
CA GLY A 347 -1.58 16.23 -14.21
C GLY A 347 -1.54 15.04 -13.26
N TYR A 348 -1.07 15.25 -12.01
CA TYR A 348 -1.07 14.24 -10.96
C TYR A 348 -1.41 14.86 -9.59
N PRO A 349 -2.70 15.18 -9.34
CA PRO A 349 -3.11 15.91 -8.15
C PRO A 349 -2.98 15.14 -6.82
N GLU A 350 -2.74 13.83 -6.84
CA GLU A 350 -2.56 13.03 -5.62
C GLU A 350 -1.19 13.25 -4.97
N GLY A 351 -0.11 13.32 -5.73
CA GLY A 351 1.24 13.63 -5.28
C GLY A 351 1.94 12.57 -4.42
N MET A 352 1.22 11.82 -3.59
CA MET A 352 1.80 10.98 -2.53
C MET A 352 2.64 9.81 -3.06
N MET A 353 2.22 9.16 -4.13
CA MET A 353 2.96 8.05 -4.75
C MET A 353 4.37 8.49 -5.18
N LEU A 354 4.47 9.59 -5.94
CA LEU A 354 5.75 10.09 -6.43
C LEU A 354 6.63 10.61 -5.30
N ALA A 355 6.02 11.23 -4.28
CA ALA A 355 6.74 11.71 -3.11
C ALA A 355 7.38 10.57 -2.32
N ILE A 356 6.69 9.45 -2.11
CA ILE A 356 7.24 8.29 -1.42
C ILE A 356 8.33 7.62 -2.27
N LEU A 357 8.11 7.44 -3.58
CA LEU A 357 9.13 6.87 -4.46
C LEU A 357 10.41 7.73 -4.47
N PHE A 358 10.27 9.05 -4.51
CA PHE A 358 11.39 9.99 -4.38
C PHE A 358 12.05 9.87 -2.99
N GLY A 359 11.25 9.79 -1.92
CA GLY A 359 11.74 9.56 -0.57
C GLY A 359 12.57 8.27 -0.47
N ASN A 360 12.08 7.17 -1.06
CA ASN A 360 12.79 5.89 -1.08
C ASN A 360 14.17 6.00 -1.75
N MET A 361 14.30 6.77 -2.83
CA MET A 361 15.61 7.05 -3.45
C MET A 361 16.54 7.83 -2.50
N CYS A 362 15.98 8.76 -1.72
CA CYS A 362 16.75 9.58 -0.80
C CYS A 362 17.08 8.86 0.52
N ALA A 363 16.35 7.83 0.91
CA ALA A 363 16.51 7.15 2.19
C ALA A 363 17.92 6.64 2.45
N PRO A 364 18.61 5.93 1.53
CA PRO A 364 19.99 5.49 1.75
C PRO A 364 20.97 6.65 1.92
N LEU A 365 20.76 7.76 1.18
CA LEU A 365 21.60 8.96 1.28
C LEU A 365 21.43 9.65 2.63
N ILE A 366 20.17 9.75 3.10
CA ILE A 366 19.86 10.34 4.42
C ILE A 366 20.54 9.52 5.51
N ASP A 367 20.41 8.19 5.48
CA ASP A 367 21.01 7.30 6.46
C ASP A 367 22.55 7.37 6.42
N TYR A 368 23.14 7.42 5.24
CA TYR A 368 24.58 7.61 5.08
C TYR A 368 25.06 8.90 5.73
N CYS A 369 24.41 10.04 5.50
CA CYS A 369 24.77 11.32 6.09
C CYS A 369 24.68 11.29 7.63
N VAL A 370 23.63 10.67 8.18
CA VAL A 370 23.45 10.54 9.63
C VAL A 370 24.54 9.66 10.24
N VAL A 371 24.85 8.52 9.63
CA VAL A 371 25.91 7.60 10.09
C VAL A 371 27.26 8.29 10.04
N GLN A 372 27.59 8.98 8.95
CA GLN A 372 28.86 9.69 8.79
C GLN A 372 29.02 10.82 9.83
N SER A 373 27.94 11.56 10.11
CA SER A 373 27.92 12.55 11.19
C SER A 373 28.23 11.92 12.56
N ASN A 374 27.67 10.75 12.85
CA ASN A 374 27.94 10.03 14.09
C ASN A 374 29.38 9.50 14.17
N ILE A 375 29.92 8.98 13.07
CA ILE A 375 31.34 8.58 12.99
C ILE A 375 32.26 9.76 13.29
N ASN A 376 32.02 10.90 12.65
CA ASN A 376 32.81 12.11 12.85
C ASN A 376 32.75 12.63 14.32
N LYS A 377 31.56 12.57 14.95
CA LYS A 377 31.41 12.91 16.38
C LYS A 377 32.22 11.98 17.28
N ARG A 378 32.21 10.66 17.00
CA ARG A 378 33.00 9.67 17.77
C ARG A 378 34.49 9.87 17.58
N ALA A 379 34.94 10.10 16.32
CA ALA A 379 36.35 10.36 16.01
C ALA A 379 36.88 11.63 16.72
N LYS A 380 36.07 12.69 16.84
CA LYS A 380 36.43 13.89 17.62
C LYS A 380 36.60 13.59 19.10
N ARG A 381 35.72 12.78 19.71
CA ARG A 381 35.81 12.39 21.12
C ARG A 381 37.03 11.51 21.40
N ALA A 382 37.44 10.65 20.47
CA ALA A 382 38.62 9.81 20.63
C ALA A 382 39.96 10.56 20.51
N LYS A 383 39.94 11.82 19.99
CA LYS A 383 41.12 12.68 19.90
C LYS A 383 41.27 13.64 21.09
N MET A 384 40.25 13.71 21.95
CA MET A 384 40.29 14.42 23.23
C MET A 384 40.73 13.45 24.33
#